data_fc51e36af59c8b53aa1e6c4026dbd079
#
_entry.id   fc51e36af59c8b53aa1e6c4026dbd079
#
_cell.length_a   1.000
_cell.length_b   1.000
_cell.length_c   1.000
_cell.angle_alpha   90.00
_cell.angle_beta   90.00
_cell.angle_gamma   90.00
#
_symmetry.space_group_name_H-M   'P 1'
#
loop_
_entity.id
_entity.type
_entity.pdbx_description
1 polymer ?
#
loop_
_entity_poly.entity_id
_entity_poly.type
_entity_poly.pdbx_seq_one_letter_code
_entity_poly.pdbx_strand_id
1 'polypeptide(L)'
;MEKFSLRDFARLFELEKLVVRNFKSLRSFELSFPTRVTVVAGPNGSGKTALVEALELLKDVQEWARGRTANPFSKWWGYRNVVYQHDETRSITIGLKLKLSREKLEEKLRAAERDRELEATTEEEVRSSARDLMELLGRALRFLGANELSVYYEVSLNGRHKFSAEDEVFKLKAGSLSVDGSFAKKKFSIDINLCELLKLENAILKMKSALSADALDREELYRRVVGIVESLCTEDWFRSVYRPTIEYSELLTETLAYIYDRFGKSINWYDTLIDIFQEMITDSIHEALEKRKETLISYLGSNAKLPDLSKGAESIGGLVLKALAEVARMSAFESAVAITGAAVGVWEFIEGVVVLRGVKSSELKTPQPLTREEALKSDGSNLAPYLYTITEGRVPREVEGALEYVLEGCEEVKLGMPVTDDGRVYISIQVDGVKLLPPSQPDGALKALLVEAALLSKPSVIAIDEFENSLHPLAQQFLLDEVRSSGAYAVITTHSPVVLDYLKRLDELVLLKWERGETRALRAKSPEELKSWLAELGLTTSEALLSGLMLGKLE
;
A
#
# COMPACT_ATOMS: atom_id res chain seq x y z
N MET A 1 -6.04 24.09 7.05
CA MET A 1 -4.90 23.13 6.95
C MET A 1 -5.38 21.69 6.93
N GLU A 2 -5.09 20.92 5.91
CA GLU A 2 -5.41 19.48 5.90
C GLU A 2 -4.48 18.74 6.87
N LYS A 3 -5.06 18.11 7.88
CA LYS A 3 -4.30 17.25 8.79
C LYS A 3 -3.70 16.09 8.00
N PHE A 4 -2.40 15.85 8.14
CA PHE A 4 -1.73 14.71 7.54
C PHE A 4 -2.37 13.40 8.03
N SER A 5 -2.89 12.60 7.10
CA SER A 5 -3.66 11.40 7.39
C SER A 5 -2.84 10.11 7.13
N LEU A 6 -3.29 8.98 7.68
CA LEU A 6 -2.72 7.67 7.32
C LEU A 6 -2.89 7.36 5.82
N ARG A 7 -3.90 7.94 5.16
CA ARG A 7 -4.07 7.87 3.71
C ARG A 7 -2.93 8.58 2.97
N ASP A 8 -2.48 9.75 3.46
CA ASP A 8 -1.32 10.45 2.89
C ASP A 8 -0.04 9.65 3.09
N PHE A 9 0.10 8.96 4.23
CA PHE A 9 1.21 8.02 4.47
C PHE A 9 1.17 6.84 3.49
N ALA A 10 0.03 6.19 3.29
CA ALA A 10 -0.11 5.07 2.37
C ALA A 10 0.26 5.45 0.93
N ARG A 11 -0.02 6.67 0.50
CA ARG A 11 0.32 7.18 -0.85
C ARG A 11 1.82 7.38 -1.09
N LEU A 12 2.65 7.33 -0.06
CA LEU A 12 4.10 7.31 -0.20
C LEU A 12 4.63 5.96 -0.68
N PHE A 13 3.84 4.89 -0.50
CA PHE A 13 4.17 3.59 -1.04
C PHE A 13 4.02 3.57 -2.57
N GLU A 14 4.99 2.98 -3.22
CA GLU A 14 4.99 2.72 -4.65
C GLU A 14 4.46 1.31 -4.90
N LEU A 15 3.45 1.19 -5.76
CA LEU A 15 2.95 -0.10 -6.23
C LEU A 15 3.90 -0.60 -7.33
N GLU A 16 4.64 -1.66 -7.04
CA GLU A 16 5.54 -2.28 -8.02
C GLU A 16 4.83 -3.37 -8.83
N LYS A 17 3.98 -4.17 -8.17
CA LYS A 17 3.34 -5.32 -8.80
C LYS A 17 2.02 -5.69 -8.13
N LEU A 18 1.06 -6.10 -8.96
CA LEU A 18 -0.15 -6.83 -8.59
C LEU A 18 -0.01 -8.28 -9.05
N VAL A 19 -0.32 -9.22 -8.17
CA VAL A 19 -0.34 -10.67 -8.45
C VAL A 19 -1.75 -11.18 -8.27
N VAL A 20 -2.27 -11.89 -9.26
CA VAL A 20 -3.60 -12.53 -9.16
C VAL A 20 -3.50 -13.97 -9.65
N ARG A 21 -4.00 -14.91 -8.85
CA ARG A 21 -4.04 -16.32 -9.26
C ARG A 21 -5.45 -16.89 -9.11
N ASN A 22 -5.85 -17.66 -10.10
CA ASN A 22 -7.11 -18.41 -10.13
C ASN A 22 -8.39 -17.57 -9.98
N PHE A 23 -8.36 -16.29 -10.35
CA PHE A 23 -9.54 -15.44 -10.34
C PHE A 23 -10.07 -15.21 -11.75
N LYS A 24 -11.26 -15.72 -12.04
CA LYS A 24 -11.90 -15.68 -13.38
C LYS A 24 -10.93 -16.19 -14.46
N SER A 25 -10.57 -15.35 -15.43
CA SER A 25 -9.60 -15.67 -16.49
C SER A 25 -8.14 -15.47 -16.07
N LEU A 26 -7.89 -14.88 -14.90
CA LEU A 26 -6.56 -14.58 -14.37
C LEU A 26 -6.02 -15.81 -13.64
N ARG A 27 -5.47 -16.80 -14.37
CA ARG A 27 -4.96 -18.03 -13.79
C ARG A 27 -3.63 -17.82 -13.05
N SER A 28 -2.67 -17.20 -13.74
CA SER A 28 -1.36 -16.83 -13.18
C SER A 28 -0.99 -15.48 -13.78
N PHE A 29 -1.52 -14.43 -13.20
CA PHE A 29 -1.46 -13.09 -13.75
C PHE A 29 -0.60 -12.19 -12.87
N GLU A 30 0.32 -11.47 -13.51
CA GLU A 30 1.16 -10.47 -12.85
C GLU A 30 1.13 -9.18 -13.66
N LEU A 31 0.97 -8.06 -12.98
CA LEU A 31 0.98 -6.72 -13.58
C LEU A 31 1.98 -5.85 -12.83
N SER A 32 2.99 -5.36 -13.53
CA SER A 32 3.96 -4.40 -13.01
C SER A 32 3.51 -2.96 -13.28
N PHE A 33 3.93 -2.02 -12.44
CA PHE A 33 3.56 -0.61 -12.52
C PHE A 33 4.80 0.29 -12.68
N PRO A 34 5.40 0.35 -13.89
CA PRO A 34 6.54 1.24 -14.16
C PRO A 34 6.16 2.72 -14.13
N THR A 35 4.86 3.01 -14.27
CA THR A 35 4.24 4.34 -14.21
C THR A 35 3.04 4.30 -13.28
N ARG A 36 2.58 5.49 -12.84
CA ARG A 36 1.36 5.57 -12.02
C ARG A 36 0.09 5.30 -12.81
N VAL A 37 0.06 5.55 -14.10
CA VAL A 37 -1.08 5.27 -14.97
C VAL A 37 -0.81 4.02 -15.80
N THR A 38 -1.75 3.09 -15.77
CA THR A 38 -1.77 1.88 -16.59
C THR A 38 -3.07 1.85 -17.37
N VAL A 39 -2.96 2.00 -18.69
CA VAL A 39 -4.08 1.89 -19.63
C VAL A 39 -4.13 0.47 -20.17
N VAL A 40 -5.23 -0.21 -19.94
CA VAL A 40 -5.44 -1.62 -20.26
C VAL A 40 -6.36 -1.73 -21.46
N ALA A 41 -5.82 -2.17 -22.59
CA ALA A 41 -6.56 -2.43 -23.80
C ALA A 41 -6.61 -3.94 -24.13
N GLY A 42 -7.43 -4.32 -25.10
CA GLY A 42 -7.53 -5.69 -25.57
C GLY A 42 -8.92 -6.03 -26.08
N PRO A 43 -9.08 -7.17 -26.79
CA PRO A 43 -10.38 -7.62 -27.28
C PRO A 43 -11.41 -7.84 -26.18
N ASN A 44 -12.69 -7.93 -26.57
CA ASN A 44 -13.74 -8.36 -25.63
C ASN A 44 -13.43 -9.76 -25.09
N GLY A 45 -13.66 -9.96 -23.80
CA GLY A 45 -13.35 -11.22 -23.12
C GLY A 45 -11.88 -11.46 -22.81
N SER A 46 -10.97 -10.50 -23.07
CA SER A 46 -9.53 -10.64 -22.74
C SER A 46 -9.19 -10.57 -21.26
N GLY A 47 -10.17 -10.25 -20.38
CA GLY A 47 -9.98 -10.19 -18.92
C GLY A 47 -9.81 -8.79 -18.34
N LYS A 48 -10.09 -7.71 -19.10
CA LYS A 48 -9.98 -6.32 -18.61
C LYS A 48 -10.82 -6.10 -17.35
N THR A 49 -12.11 -6.42 -17.40
CA THR A 49 -13.00 -6.32 -16.25
C THR A 49 -12.58 -7.25 -15.11
N ALA A 50 -12.07 -8.45 -15.40
CA ALA A 50 -11.57 -9.35 -14.37
C ALA A 50 -10.39 -8.76 -13.58
N LEU A 51 -9.52 -7.98 -14.23
CA LEU A 51 -8.44 -7.26 -13.57
C LEU A 51 -8.97 -6.19 -12.61
N VAL A 52 -9.95 -5.39 -13.04
CA VAL A 52 -10.59 -4.37 -12.19
C VAL A 52 -11.31 -5.03 -11.01
N GLU A 53 -12.02 -6.13 -11.24
CA GLU A 53 -12.70 -6.89 -10.20
C GLU A 53 -11.75 -7.58 -9.22
N ALA A 54 -10.53 -7.92 -9.62
CA ALA A 54 -9.53 -8.43 -8.69
C ALA A 54 -9.10 -7.38 -7.67
N LEU A 55 -8.97 -6.10 -8.09
CA LEU A 55 -8.72 -4.98 -7.16
C LEU A 55 -9.92 -4.74 -6.24
N GLU A 56 -11.14 -4.90 -6.74
CA GLU A 56 -12.35 -4.82 -5.92
C GLU A 56 -12.41 -5.94 -4.87
N LEU A 57 -12.08 -7.17 -5.26
CA LEU A 57 -12.05 -8.30 -4.33
C LEU A 57 -11.03 -8.08 -3.21
N LEU A 58 -9.87 -7.48 -3.49
CA LEU A 58 -8.88 -7.18 -2.46
C LEU A 58 -9.46 -6.25 -1.38
N LYS A 59 -10.26 -5.25 -1.77
CA LYS A 59 -10.96 -4.38 -0.84
C LYS A 59 -12.07 -5.14 -0.09
N ASP A 60 -12.84 -5.97 -0.78
CA ASP A 60 -13.92 -6.76 -0.16
C ASP A 60 -13.38 -7.75 0.89
N VAL A 61 -12.15 -8.23 0.74
CA VAL A 61 -11.44 -9.04 1.76
C VAL A 61 -11.19 -8.24 3.04
N GLN A 62 -10.81 -6.97 2.94
CA GLN A 62 -10.69 -6.12 4.13
C GLN A 62 -12.04 -5.90 4.82
N GLU A 63 -13.10 -5.64 4.04
CA GLU A 63 -14.46 -5.49 4.60
C GLU A 63 -14.95 -6.79 5.28
N TRP A 64 -14.56 -7.94 4.74
CA TRP A 64 -14.80 -9.22 5.38
C TRP A 64 -14.01 -9.36 6.70
N ALA A 65 -12.74 -9.04 6.71
CA ALA A 65 -11.90 -9.08 7.90
C ALA A 65 -12.44 -8.17 9.03
N ARG A 66 -13.07 -7.04 8.65
CA ARG A 66 -13.76 -6.15 9.60
C ARG A 66 -15.13 -6.67 10.06
N GLY A 67 -15.57 -7.81 9.59
CA GLY A 67 -16.92 -8.33 9.89
C GLY A 67 -18.06 -7.56 9.22
N ARG A 68 -17.78 -6.64 8.30
CA ARG A 68 -18.79 -5.84 7.59
C ARG A 68 -19.48 -6.61 6.47
N THR A 69 -18.86 -7.65 5.96
CA THR A 69 -19.45 -8.62 5.03
C THR A 69 -19.18 -10.04 5.48
N ALA A 70 -20.19 -10.90 5.35
CA ALA A 70 -20.04 -12.32 5.67
C ALA A 70 -19.28 -13.10 4.58
N ASN A 71 -19.26 -12.57 3.35
CA ASN A 71 -18.67 -13.23 2.19
C ASN A 71 -18.22 -12.20 1.15
N PRO A 72 -16.91 -12.06 0.89
CA PRO A 72 -16.38 -11.12 -0.10
C PRO A 72 -16.76 -11.47 -1.55
N PHE A 73 -17.25 -12.68 -1.80
CA PHE A 73 -17.72 -13.13 -3.12
C PHE A 73 -19.21 -12.90 -3.38
N SER A 74 -19.92 -12.24 -2.47
CA SER A 74 -21.38 -12.01 -2.58
C SER A 74 -21.79 -11.28 -3.86
N LYS A 75 -21.00 -10.34 -4.33
CA LYS A 75 -21.22 -9.59 -5.58
C LYS A 75 -21.27 -10.48 -6.82
N TRP A 76 -20.63 -11.65 -6.76
CA TRP A 76 -20.55 -12.62 -7.86
C TRP A 76 -21.36 -13.89 -7.58
N TRP A 77 -22.29 -13.85 -6.61
CA TRP A 77 -23.12 -14.99 -6.19
C TRP A 77 -22.33 -16.20 -5.68
N GLY A 78 -21.11 -15.98 -5.21
CA GLY A 78 -20.29 -16.98 -4.54
C GLY A 78 -18.99 -17.33 -5.25
N TYR A 79 -18.17 -18.06 -4.52
CA TYR A 79 -16.79 -18.42 -4.88
C TYR A 79 -16.68 -19.15 -6.22
N ARG A 80 -17.57 -20.15 -6.45
CA ARG A 80 -17.58 -20.97 -7.66
C ARG A 80 -17.63 -20.14 -8.95
N ASN A 81 -18.33 -19.01 -8.93
CA ASN A 81 -18.52 -18.19 -10.12
C ASN A 81 -17.30 -17.35 -10.50
N VAL A 82 -16.32 -17.24 -9.59
CA VAL A 82 -15.12 -16.40 -9.79
C VAL A 82 -13.82 -17.18 -9.74
N VAL A 83 -13.81 -18.41 -9.23
CA VAL A 83 -12.61 -19.24 -9.28
C VAL A 83 -12.37 -19.73 -10.72
N TYR A 84 -11.08 -19.77 -11.11
CA TYR A 84 -10.65 -20.16 -12.44
C TYR A 84 -11.22 -21.54 -12.84
N GLN A 85 -11.87 -21.61 -13.99
CA GLN A 85 -12.56 -22.79 -14.54
C GLN A 85 -13.63 -23.40 -13.61
N HIS A 86 -14.18 -22.62 -12.67
CA HIS A 86 -15.14 -23.08 -11.64
C HIS A 86 -14.62 -24.24 -10.78
N ASP A 87 -13.28 -24.40 -10.71
CA ASP A 87 -12.62 -25.44 -9.95
C ASP A 87 -12.43 -24.99 -8.49
N GLU A 88 -13.40 -25.30 -7.65
CA GLU A 88 -13.41 -24.95 -6.23
C GLU A 88 -12.28 -25.62 -5.42
N THR A 89 -11.47 -26.49 -6.04
CA THR A 89 -10.29 -27.08 -5.40
C THR A 89 -9.11 -26.12 -5.39
N ARG A 90 -9.16 -25.05 -6.19
CA ARG A 90 -8.13 -24.03 -6.26
C ARG A 90 -8.41 -22.91 -5.30
N SER A 91 -7.37 -22.29 -4.79
CA SER A 91 -7.46 -21.06 -4.00
C SER A 91 -7.28 -19.86 -4.92
N ILE A 92 -8.11 -18.83 -4.71
CA ILE A 92 -7.90 -17.52 -5.33
C ILE A 92 -6.86 -16.79 -4.52
N THR A 93 -5.83 -16.26 -5.19
CA THR A 93 -4.76 -15.51 -4.53
C THR A 93 -4.68 -14.11 -5.12
N ILE A 94 -4.59 -13.09 -4.24
CA ILE A 94 -4.32 -11.71 -4.64
C ILE A 94 -3.19 -11.16 -3.79
N GLY A 95 -2.18 -10.55 -4.42
CA GLY A 95 -1.04 -9.99 -3.74
C GLY A 95 -0.57 -8.67 -4.33
N LEU A 96 0.04 -7.85 -3.48
CA LEU A 96 0.65 -6.58 -3.82
C LEU A 96 2.12 -6.59 -3.45
N LYS A 97 2.96 -6.02 -4.31
CA LYS A 97 4.33 -5.65 -3.96
C LYS A 97 4.43 -4.14 -3.89
N LEU A 98 4.76 -3.64 -2.72
CA LEU A 98 4.87 -2.23 -2.41
C LEU A 98 6.30 -1.88 -2.00
N LYS A 99 6.70 -0.64 -2.24
CA LYS A 99 8.00 -0.10 -1.88
C LYS A 99 7.83 1.30 -1.30
N LEU A 100 8.57 1.62 -0.25
CA LEU A 100 8.65 2.95 0.34
C LEU A 100 10.10 3.41 0.36
N SER A 101 10.40 4.53 -0.31
CA SER A 101 11.70 5.17 -0.24
C SER A 101 11.81 5.98 1.05
N ARG A 102 12.92 5.81 1.79
CA ARG A 102 13.24 6.62 2.96
C ARG A 102 13.38 8.10 2.59
N GLU A 103 14.00 8.39 1.45
CA GLU A 103 14.17 9.77 0.97
C GLU A 103 12.83 10.49 0.78
N LYS A 104 11.86 9.82 0.11
CA LYS A 104 10.50 10.37 -0.06
C LYS A 104 9.78 10.59 1.25
N LEU A 105 9.95 9.65 2.20
CA LEU A 105 9.38 9.76 3.54
C LEU A 105 9.96 10.99 4.28
N GLU A 106 11.28 11.16 4.27
CA GLU A 106 11.96 12.28 4.91
C GLU A 106 11.68 13.62 4.21
N GLU A 107 11.55 13.63 2.89
CA GLU A 107 11.14 14.82 2.12
C GLU A 107 9.73 15.28 2.51
N LYS A 108 8.80 14.36 2.62
CA LYS A 108 7.42 14.67 3.04
C LYS A 108 7.37 15.20 4.47
N LEU A 109 8.16 14.63 5.38
CA LEU A 109 8.27 15.14 6.76
C LEU A 109 8.84 16.57 6.78
N ARG A 110 9.90 16.84 6.02
CA ARG A 110 10.50 18.20 5.93
C ARG A 110 9.54 19.22 5.30
N ALA A 111 8.72 18.81 4.32
CA ALA A 111 7.70 19.68 3.76
C ALA A 111 6.65 20.05 4.82
N ALA A 112 6.16 19.08 5.59
CA ALA A 112 5.22 19.32 6.67
C ALA A 112 5.79 20.17 7.81
N GLU A 113 7.10 20.17 8.02
CA GLU A 113 7.77 21.07 8.99
C GLU A 113 7.81 22.52 8.50
N ARG A 114 8.15 22.75 7.24
CA ARG A 114 8.19 24.09 6.63
C ARG A 114 6.83 24.77 6.63
N ASP A 115 5.77 24.02 6.35
CA ASP A 115 4.39 24.54 6.36
C ASP A 115 3.99 24.99 7.78
N ARG A 116 4.50 24.35 8.83
CA ARG A 116 4.30 24.75 10.23
C ARG A 116 5.02 26.04 10.63
N GLU A 117 6.24 26.23 10.18
CA GLU A 117 7.04 27.43 10.52
C GLU A 117 6.43 28.69 9.89
N LEU A 118 5.70 28.55 8.78
CA LEU A 118 5.01 29.65 8.09
C LEU A 118 3.70 30.07 8.76
N GLU A 119 3.10 29.18 9.59
CA GLU A 119 1.78 29.41 10.21
C GLU A 119 1.85 29.52 11.74
N ALA A 120 2.84 30.21 12.32
CA ALA A 120 2.99 30.39 13.76
C ALA A 120 1.69 30.84 14.47
N THR A 121 0.82 29.91 14.81
CA THR A 121 -0.35 30.09 15.64
C THR A 121 -0.29 29.21 16.89
N THR A 122 -0.59 29.83 18.01
CA THR A 122 -0.47 29.42 19.39
C THR A 122 -1.54 28.42 19.84
N GLU A 123 -1.73 27.29 19.16
CA GLU A 123 -2.54 26.20 19.68
C GLU A 123 -1.69 24.91 19.71
N GLU A 124 -1.66 24.25 20.87
CA GLU A 124 -1.14 22.90 21.05
C GLU A 124 -1.91 21.94 20.12
N GLU A 125 -1.44 21.83 18.89
CA GLU A 125 -2.00 20.89 17.95
C GLU A 125 -1.71 19.47 18.42
N VAL A 126 -2.77 18.70 18.60
CA VAL A 126 -2.73 17.26 18.69
C VAL A 126 -1.90 16.74 17.50
N ARG A 127 -0.69 16.22 17.80
CA ARG A 127 0.19 15.62 16.79
C ARG A 127 -0.65 14.62 15.97
N SER A 128 -0.59 14.71 14.65
CA SER A 128 -1.34 13.74 13.85
C SER A 128 -0.66 12.39 13.98
N SER A 129 -1.41 11.38 14.32
CA SER A 129 -0.91 10.00 14.50
C SER A 129 -0.10 9.48 13.31
N ALA A 130 -0.48 9.86 12.09
CA ALA A 130 0.23 9.50 10.87
C ALA A 130 1.64 10.10 10.81
N ARG A 131 1.82 11.32 11.26
CA ARG A 131 3.13 11.98 11.31
C ARG A 131 4.06 11.29 12.28
N ASP A 132 3.58 11.00 13.49
CA ASP A 132 4.36 10.31 14.52
C ASP A 132 4.85 8.95 14.00
N LEU A 133 3.99 8.17 13.33
CA LEU A 133 4.35 6.91 12.69
C LEU A 133 5.44 7.10 11.61
N MET A 134 5.33 8.14 10.79
CA MET A 134 6.33 8.43 9.76
C MET A 134 7.69 8.82 10.35
N GLU A 135 7.71 9.62 11.41
CA GLU A 135 8.94 10.01 12.13
C GLU A 135 9.61 8.78 12.75
N LEU A 136 8.82 7.92 13.42
CA LEU A 136 9.29 6.65 13.96
C LEU A 136 9.86 5.75 12.86
N LEU A 137 9.13 5.57 11.78
CA LEU A 137 9.56 4.73 10.65
C LEU A 137 10.82 5.27 9.98
N GLY A 138 10.93 6.59 9.75
CA GLY A 138 12.14 7.21 9.20
C GLY A 138 13.36 6.96 10.09
N ARG A 139 13.19 7.00 11.43
CA ARG A 139 14.23 6.66 12.38
C ARG A 139 14.60 5.18 12.33
N ALA A 140 13.60 4.31 12.28
CA ALA A 140 13.79 2.86 12.19
C ALA A 140 14.56 2.47 10.92
N LEU A 141 14.19 3.02 9.77
CA LEU A 141 14.89 2.76 8.50
C LEU A 141 16.35 3.22 8.54
N ARG A 142 16.64 4.37 9.16
CA ARG A 142 18.03 4.80 9.37
C ARG A 142 18.80 3.84 10.27
N PHE A 143 18.18 3.43 11.39
CA PHE A 143 18.79 2.47 12.31
C PHE A 143 19.09 1.12 11.65
N LEU A 144 18.16 0.62 10.82
CA LEU A 144 18.30 -0.65 10.09
C LEU A 144 19.22 -0.56 8.87
N GLY A 145 19.78 0.62 8.55
CA GLY A 145 20.62 0.84 7.38
C GLY A 145 19.85 0.75 6.06
N ALA A 146 18.53 1.00 6.10
CA ALA A 146 17.66 0.87 4.94
C ALA A 146 17.49 2.20 4.20
N ASN A 147 17.67 2.18 2.88
CA ASN A 147 17.26 3.28 2.00
C ASN A 147 15.82 3.11 1.51
N GLU A 148 15.32 1.90 1.60
CA GLU A 148 13.97 1.54 1.19
C GLU A 148 13.37 0.44 2.06
N LEU A 149 12.05 0.43 2.14
CA LEU A 149 11.24 -0.62 2.72
C LEU A 149 10.49 -1.31 1.57
N SER A 150 10.70 -2.60 1.37
CA SER A 150 9.97 -3.40 0.39
C SER A 150 9.04 -4.36 1.11
N VAL A 151 7.77 -4.37 0.71
CA VAL A 151 6.73 -5.22 1.30
C VAL A 151 6.06 -6.02 0.21
N TYR A 152 5.89 -7.32 0.45
CA TYR A 152 5.01 -8.18 -0.33
C TYR A 152 3.91 -8.71 0.58
N TYR A 153 2.67 -8.47 0.21
CA TYR A 153 1.49 -8.96 0.88
C TYR A 153 0.66 -9.79 -0.10
N GLU A 154 0.21 -10.95 0.32
CA GLU A 154 -0.62 -11.84 -0.48
C GLU A 154 -1.64 -12.54 0.41
N VAL A 155 -2.88 -12.64 -0.03
CA VAL A 155 -3.93 -13.41 0.61
C VAL A 155 -4.47 -14.48 -0.32
N SER A 156 -4.59 -15.70 0.18
CA SER A 156 -5.17 -16.84 -0.51
C SER A 156 -6.50 -17.24 0.12
N LEU A 157 -7.51 -17.37 -0.69
CA LEU A 157 -8.91 -17.51 -0.28
C LEU A 157 -9.47 -18.84 -0.79
N ASN A 158 -10.20 -19.54 0.07
CA ASN A 158 -10.89 -20.79 -0.26
C ASN A 158 -12.38 -20.68 0.08
N GLY A 159 -13.24 -21.25 -0.75
CA GLY A 159 -14.70 -21.18 -0.62
C GLY A 159 -15.43 -22.51 -0.54
N ARG A 160 -14.74 -23.66 -0.33
CA ARG A 160 -15.33 -25.00 -0.44
C ARG A 160 -16.51 -25.29 0.49
N HIS A 161 -16.47 -24.84 1.75
CA HIS A 161 -17.51 -25.14 2.74
C HIS A 161 -18.05 -23.92 3.47
N LYS A 162 -17.16 -23.07 3.92
CA LYS A 162 -17.37 -21.71 4.40
C LYS A 162 -16.20 -20.90 3.88
N PHE A 163 -16.47 -19.66 3.51
CA PHE A 163 -15.38 -18.78 3.13
C PHE A 163 -14.33 -18.70 4.26
N SER A 164 -13.08 -18.91 3.92
CA SER A 164 -11.95 -18.78 4.84
C SER A 164 -10.72 -18.32 4.08
N ALA A 165 -9.85 -17.55 4.74
CA ALA A 165 -8.49 -17.37 4.26
C ALA A 165 -7.71 -18.67 4.48
N GLU A 166 -7.10 -19.22 3.44
CA GLU A 166 -6.22 -20.41 3.52
C GLU A 166 -4.83 -20.05 3.97
N ASP A 167 -4.32 -18.93 3.46
CA ASP A 167 -2.99 -18.42 3.78
C ASP A 167 -2.96 -16.92 3.59
N GLU A 168 -2.15 -16.27 4.37
CA GLU A 168 -1.77 -14.89 4.25
C GLU A 168 -0.25 -14.82 4.33
N VAL A 169 0.38 -14.23 3.33
CA VAL A 169 1.83 -14.12 3.26
C VAL A 169 2.21 -12.65 3.39
N PHE A 170 3.10 -12.39 4.34
CA PHE A 170 3.68 -11.07 4.55
C PHE A 170 5.20 -11.17 4.53
N LYS A 171 5.83 -10.50 3.56
CA LYS A 171 7.29 -10.43 3.46
C LYS A 171 7.72 -8.98 3.49
N LEU A 172 8.75 -8.70 4.29
CA LEU A 172 9.31 -7.38 4.43
C LEU A 172 10.82 -7.45 4.32
N LYS A 173 11.40 -6.46 3.69
CA LYS A 173 12.84 -6.24 3.67
C LYS A 173 13.14 -4.75 3.88
N ALA A 174 13.99 -4.47 4.88
CA ALA A 174 14.46 -3.13 5.20
C ALA A 174 15.89 -3.19 5.76
N GLY A 175 16.89 -2.95 4.91
CA GLY A 175 18.30 -3.03 5.30
C GLY A 175 18.66 -4.38 5.92
N SER A 176 19.03 -4.35 7.20
CA SER A 176 19.40 -5.54 7.99
C SER A 176 18.22 -6.39 8.47
N LEU A 177 16.97 -5.90 8.31
CA LEU A 177 15.75 -6.61 8.69
C LEU A 177 15.16 -7.33 7.49
N SER A 178 14.81 -8.60 7.64
CA SER A 178 13.91 -9.31 6.74
C SER A 178 12.88 -10.12 7.53
N VAL A 179 11.63 -10.12 7.03
CA VAL A 179 10.52 -10.88 7.61
C VAL A 179 9.92 -11.74 6.51
N ASP A 180 9.70 -13.01 6.82
CA ASP A 180 8.96 -13.95 5.98
C ASP A 180 7.90 -14.64 6.84
N GLY A 181 6.65 -14.22 6.70
CA GLY A 181 5.50 -14.72 7.43
C GLY A 181 4.55 -15.48 6.52
N SER A 182 4.13 -16.67 6.96
CA SER A 182 3.02 -17.42 6.36
C SER A 182 2.11 -17.89 7.49
N PHE A 183 0.86 -17.48 7.42
CA PHE A 183 -0.13 -17.78 8.45
C PHE A 183 -0.66 -19.21 8.35
N ALA A 184 -0.74 -19.80 7.15
CA ALA A 184 -1.07 -21.22 7.01
C ALA A 184 -0.07 -22.12 7.75
N LYS A 185 1.21 -21.73 7.77
CA LYS A 185 2.27 -22.43 8.50
C LYS A 185 2.37 -22.02 9.96
N LYS A 186 1.59 -21.03 10.40
CA LYS A 186 1.67 -20.42 11.75
C LYS A 186 3.09 -19.99 12.13
N LYS A 187 3.86 -19.49 11.16
CA LYS A 187 5.27 -19.15 11.36
C LYS A 187 5.60 -17.80 10.79
N PHE A 188 6.16 -16.95 11.65
CA PHE A 188 6.89 -15.75 11.28
C PHE A 188 8.38 -15.98 11.50
N SER A 189 9.18 -15.82 10.47
CA SER A 189 10.62 -15.78 10.57
C SER A 189 11.06 -14.32 10.49
N ILE A 190 11.66 -13.83 11.56
CA ILE A 190 12.25 -12.50 11.61
C ILE A 190 13.77 -12.69 11.62
N ASP A 191 14.43 -12.20 10.59
CA ASP A 191 15.88 -12.26 10.44
C ASP A 191 16.44 -10.85 10.58
N ILE A 192 17.22 -10.61 11.63
CA ILE A 192 17.89 -9.35 11.88
C ILE A 192 19.38 -9.58 11.75
N ASN A 193 20.03 -8.99 10.76
CA ASN A 193 21.47 -9.12 10.61
C ASN A 193 22.19 -8.19 11.59
N LEU A 194 22.42 -8.71 12.81
CA LEU A 194 23.09 -7.99 13.88
C LEU A 194 24.48 -7.50 13.47
N CYS A 195 25.22 -8.29 12.70
CA CYS A 195 26.57 -7.94 12.29
C CYS A 195 26.60 -6.75 11.31
N GLU A 196 25.55 -6.56 10.51
CA GLU A 196 25.38 -5.33 9.73
C GLU A 196 24.99 -4.15 10.62
N LEU A 197 24.08 -4.35 11.57
CA LEU A 197 23.67 -3.30 12.51
C LEU A 197 24.85 -2.78 13.34
N LEU A 198 25.73 -3.67 13.79
CA LEU A 198 26.90 -3.30 14.61
C LEU A 198 27.95 -2.47 13.85
N LYS A 199 27.90 -2.45 12.51
CA LYS A 199 28.72 -1.55 11.67
C LYS A 199 28.14 -0.14 11.54
N LEU A 200 26.89 0.06 11.93
CA LEU A 200 26.22 1.36 11.81
C LEU A 200 26.60 2.28 12.95
N GLU A 201 26.86 3.54 12.63
CA GLU A 201 27.32 4.58 13.56
C GLU A 201 26.39 4.76 14.78
N ASN A 202 25.07 4.61 14.57
CA ASN A 202 24.05 4.71 15.61
C ASN A 202 24.10 3.55 16.63
N ALA A 203 24.34 2.32 16.18
CA ALA A 203 24.51 1.16 17.06
C ALA A 203 25.81 1.32 17.87
N ILE A 204 26.85 1.81 17.23
CA ILE A 204 28.15 2.13 17.84
C ILE A 204 28.01 3.18 18.96
N LEU A 205 27.31 4.30 18.70
CA LEU A 205 27.05 5.35 19.68
C LEU A 205 26.28 4.85 20.88
N LYS A 206 25.34 3.94 20.68
CA LYS A 206 24.53 3.37 21.76
C LYS A 206 25.31 2.34 22.59
N MET A 207 26.15 1.53 21.94
CA MET A 207 27.09 0.68 22.69
C MET A 207 28.00 1.54 23.57
N LYS A 208 28.51 2.67 23.07
CA LYS A 208 29.28 3.64 23.89
C LYS A 208 28.49 4.15 25.10
N SER A 209 27.20 4.43 24.94
CA SER A 209 26.37 4.92 26.04
C SER A 209 26.03 3.83 27.09
N ALA A 210 25.89 2.58 26.67
CA ALA A 210 25.63 1.44 27.56
C ALA A 210 26.86 1.04 28.41
N LEU A 211 28.06 1.37 27.94
CA LEU A 211 29.34 1.10 28.60
C LEU A 211 29.74 2.21 29.61
N SER A 212 28.81 2.82 30.32
CA SER A 212 29.08 3.81 31.36
C SER A 212 29.86 3.19 32.54
N ALA A 213 31.19 3.23 32.50
CA ALA A 213 32.06 2.77 33.56
C ALA A 213 32.92 3.93 34.08
N ASP A 214 32.99 4.03 35.39
CA ASP A 214 33.60 5.16 36.12
C ASP A 214 35.14 5.18 36.15
N ALA A 215 35.84 4.23 35.51
CA ALA A 215 37.26 4.07 35.84
C ALA A 215 38.25 3.64 34.73
N LEU A 216 37.86 3.49 33.49
CA LEU A 216 38.81 3.12 32.44
C LEU A 216 38.60 3.98 31.18
N ASP A 217 39.67 4.20 30.39
CA ASP A 217 39.61 4.89 29.12
C ASP A 217 38.49 4.28 28.26
N ARG A 218 37.37 5.02 28.18
CA ARG A 218 36.13 4.60 27.48
C ARG A 218 36.41 4.20 26.03
N GLU A 219 37.40 4.85 25.40
CA GLU A 219 37.77 4.62 24.01
C GLU A 219 38.48 3.27 23.84
N GLU A 220 39.36 2.88 24.78
CA GLU A 220 40.05 1.61 24.76
C GLU A 220 39.10 0.44 25.05
N LEU A 221 38.21 0.59 26.03
CA LEU A 221 37.18 -0.41 26.33
C LEU A 221 36.25 -0.63 25.16
N TYR A 222 35.81 0.48 24.55
CA TYR A 222 34.99 0.45 23.36
C TYR A 222 35.67 -0.28 22.19
N ARG A 223 36.93 0.06 21.85
CA ARG A 223 37.70 -0.61 20.77
C ARG A 223 37.82 -2.11 21.03
N ARG A 224 38.02 -2.54 22.26
CA ARG A 224 38.06 -3.97 22.63
C ARG A 224 36.73 -4.66 22.44
N VAL A 225 35.62 -4.06 22.89
CA VAL A 225 34.27 -4.61 22.73
C VAL A 225 33.92 -4.75 21.24
N VAL A 226 34.21 -3.71 20.43
CA VAL A 226 33.97 -3.75 18.98
C VAL A 226 34.80 -4.85 18.33
N GLY A 227 36.10 -4.96 18.64
CA GLY A 227 36.95 -6.01 18.10
C GLY A 227 36.47 -7.44 18.44
N ILE A 228 35.94 -7.63 19.65
CA ILE A 228 35.34 -8.92 20.06
C ILE A 228 34.06 -9.19 19.25
N VAL A 229 33.19 -8.20 19.09
CA VAL A 229 31.94 -8.32 18.34
C VAL A 229 32.22 -8.57 16.85
N GLU A 230 33.20 -7.89 16.25
CA GLU A 230 33.65 -8.15 14.88
C GLU A 230 34.15 -9.59 14.72
N SER A 231 34.92 -10.09 15.69
CA SER A 231 35.37 -11.49 15.70
C SER A 231 34.20 -12.46 15.80
N LEU A 232 33.20 -12.20 16.66
CA LEU A 232 31.98 -12.99 16.78
C LEU A 232 31.22 -13.03 15.45
N CYS A 233 31.20 -11.94 14.70
CA CYS A 233 30.55 -11.88 13.41
C CYS A 233 31.21 -12.73 12.31
N THR A 234 32.41 -13.25 12.53
CA THR A 234 33.01 -14.25 11.62
C THR A 234 32.49 -15.65 11.87
N GLU A 235 31.88 -15.91 13.02
CA GLU A 235 31.43 -17.24 13.45
C GLU A 235 30.01 -17.54 12.92
N ASP A 236 29.82 -18.64 12.22
CA ASP A 236 28.52 -19.03 11.65
C ASP A 236 27.44 -19.25 12.71
N TRP A 237 27.83 -19.80 13.89
CA TRP A 237 26.88 -19.99 14.98
C TRP A 237 26.35 -18.67 15.54
N PHE A 238 27.15 -17.61 15.58
CA PHE A 238 26.73 -16.30 16.05
C PHE A 238 25.79 -15.65 15.02
N ARG A 239 26.08 -15.76 13.73
CA ARG A 239 25.18 -15.28 12.66
C ARG A 239 23.82 -15.99 12.69
N SER A 240 23.76 -17.24 13.17
CA SER A 240 22.52 -18.01 13.25
C SER A 240 21.66 -17.70 14.49
N VAL A 241 22.21 -16.99 15.49
CA VAL A 241 21.51 -16.68 16.75
C VAL A 241 20.30 -15.77 16.56
N TYR A 242 20.34 -14.90 15.54
CA TYR A 242 19.29 -13.90 15.28
C TYR A 242 18.39 -14.30 14.11
N ARG A 243 17.70 -15.45 14.26
CA ARG A 243 16.59 -15.88 13.39
C ARG A 243 15.45 -16.38 14.27
N PRO A 244 14.83 -15.48 15.06
CA PRO A 244 13.71 -15.89 15.89
C PRO A 244 12.58 -16.35 14.96
N THR A 245 12.06 -17.56 15.19
CA THR A 245 10.83 -18.02 14.56
C THR A 245 9.71 -17.87 15.56
N ILE A 246 8.77 -17.02 15.27
CA ILE A 246 7.62 -16.72 16.13
C ILE A 246 6.44 -17.53 15.61
N GLU A 247 5.81 -18.32 16.47
CA GLU A 247 4.55 -18.99 16.13
C GLU A 247 3.39 -18.02 16.41
N TYR A 248 2.60 -17.76 15.37
CA TYR A 248 1.46 -16.86 15.44
C TYR A 248 0.20 -17.55 14.91
N SER A 249 -0.93 -17.40 15.61
CA SER A 249 -2.16 -18.14 15.34
C SER A 249 -3.23 -17.36 14.58
N GLU A 250 -3.08 -16.02 14.49
CA GLU A 250 -4.08 -15.14 13.86
C GLU A 250 -3.58 -14.54 12.56
N LEU A 251 -4.48 -14.35 11.61
CA LEU A 251 -4.17 -13.68 10.34
C LEU A 251 -3.81 -12.20 10.57
N LEU A 252 -2.82 -11.69 9.83
CA LEU A 252 -2.42 -10.29 9.92
C LEU A 252 -3.60 -9.36 9.64
N THR A 253 -4.40 -9.68 8.63
CA THR A 253 -5.59 -8.92 8.24
C THR A 253 -6.62 -8.90 9.37
N GLU A 254 -6.88 -10.04 10.04
CA GLU A 254 -7.80 -10.11 11.17
C GLU A 254 -7.27 -9.36 12.39
N THR A 255 -5.96 -9.45 12.66
CA THR A 255 -5.31 -8.71 13.74
C THR A 255 -5.40 -7.20 13.52
N LEU A 256 -5.08 -6.73 12.30
CA LEU A 256 -5.19 -5.32 11.95
C LEU A 256 -6.64 -4.84 12.01
N ALA A 257 -7.59 -5.63 11.53
CA ALA A 257 -9.01 -5.32 11.61
C ALA A 257 -9.50 -5.22 13.05
N TYR A 258 -9.11 -6.17 13.91
CA TYR A 258 -9.47 -6.17 15.33
C TYR A 258 -8.94 -4.92 16.05
N ILE A 259 -7.68 -4.57 15.82
CA ILE A 259 -7.07 -3.38 16.41
C ILE A 259 -7.74 -2.12 15.90
N TYR A 260 -7.97 -2.03 14.59
CA TYR A 260 -8.64 -0.89 13.98
C TYR A 260 -10.07 -0.69 14.51
N ASP A 261 -10.88 -1.77 14.61
CA ASP A 261 -12.25 -1.70 15.12
C ASP A 261 -12.30 -1.34 16.61
N ARG A 262 -11.35 -1.87 17.39
CA ARG A 262 -11.33 -1.66 18.84
C ARG A 262 -10.88 -0.26 19.23
N PHE A 263 -9.88 0.28 18.55
CA PHE A 263 -9.26 1.56 18.93
C PHE A 263 -9.67 2.72 18.02
N GLY A 264 -10.26 2.46 16.86
CA GLY A 264 -10.78 3.46 15.94
C GLY A 264 -9.70 4.37 15.31
N LYS A 265 -10.14 5.33 14.50
CA LYS A 265 -9.24 6.29 13.84
C LYS A 265 -8.63 7.35 14.78
N SER A 266 -9.12 7.45 16.00
CA SER A 266 -8.78 8.54 16.94
C SER A 266 -7.67 8.19 17.94
N ILE A 267 -7.23 6.94 18.01
CA ILE A 267 -6.20 6.48 18.93
C ILE A 267 -5.01 5.99 18.12
N ASN A 268 -3.81 6.14 18.67
CA ASN A 268 -2.56 5.67 18.09
C ASN A 268 -2.51 4.12 18.13
N TRP A 269 -3.43 3.45 17.43
CA TRP A 269 -3.55 2.00 17.44
C TRP A 269 -2.30 1.27 16.94
N TYR A 270 -1.46 1.95 16.16
CA TYR A 270 -0.16 1.42 15.75
C TYR A 270 0.84 1.35 16.90
N ASP A 271 0.72 2.15 17.97
CA ASP A 271 1.56 2.02 19.17
C ASP A 271 1.33 0.65 19.81
N THR A 272 0.07 0.18 19.87
CA THR A 272 -0.26 -1.18 20.34
C THR A 272 0.40 -2.26 19.47
N LEU A 273 0.43 -2.08 18.14
CA LEU A 273 1.13 -3.01 17.24
C LEU A 273 2.64 -3.00 17.47
N ILE A 274 3.23 -1.83 17.67
CA ILE A 274 4.65 -1.72 17.99
C ILE A 274 4.96 -2.48 19.27
N ASP A 275 4.17 -2.28 20.32
CA ASP A 275 4.36 -2.95 21.61
C ASP A 275 4.26 -4.48 21.47
N ILE A 276 3.24 -4.99 20.77
CA ILE A 276 3.05 -6.42 20.50
C ILE A 276 4.27 -7.00 19.75
N PHE A 277 4.65 -6.39 18.63
CA PHE A 277 5.80 -6.89 17.87
C PHE A 277 7.12 -6.74 18.62
N GLN A 278 7.31 -5.66 19.39
CA GLN A 278 8.50 -5.47 20.22
C GLN A 278 8.61 -6.56 21.28
N GLU A 279 7.53 -6.87 22.02
CA GLU A 279 7.51 -7.92 23.02
C GLU A 279 7.86 -9.27 22.38
N MET A 280 7.16 -9.66 21.31
CA MET A 280 7.41 -10.91 20.60
C MET A 280 8.87 -11.05 20.11
N ILE A 281 9.44 -9.99 19.55
CA ILE A 281 10.82 -9.99 19.05
C ILE A 281 11.79 -10.05 20.23
N THR A 282 11.55 -9.28 21.29
CA THR A 282 12.41 -9.22 22.47
C THR A 282 12.49 -10.58 23.17
N ASP A 283 11.35 -11.24 23.37
CA ASP A 283 11.30 -12.56 24.00
C ASP A 283 12.04 -13.62 23.17
N SER A 284 11.84 -13.60 21.86
CA SER A 284 12.50 -14.51 20.94
C SER A 284 14.02 -14.29 20.89
N ILE A 285 14.48 -13.05 20.93
CA ILE A 285 15.91 -12.72 21.01
C ILE A 285 16.48 -13.17 22.37
N HIS A 286 15.76 -12.89 23.46
CA HIS A 286 16.19 -13.28 24.80
C HIS A 286 16.36 -14.80 24.91
N GLU A 287 15.38 -15.57 24.44
CA GLU A 287 15.45 -17.04 24.40
C GLU A 287 16.65 -17.54 23.56
N ALA A 288 16.88 -16.92 22.40
CA ALA A 288 18.01 -17.28 21.54
C ALA A 288 19.36 -17.00 22.20
N LEU A 289 19.50 -15.86 22.90
CA LEU A 289 20.71 -15.50 23.65
C LEU A 289 20.94 -16.45 24.84
N GLU A 290 19.91 -16.74 25.65
CA GLU A 290 20.05 -17.66 26.79
C GLU A 290 20.43 -19.07 26.33
N LYS A 291 19.85 -19.61 25.27
CA LYS A 291 20.23 -20.90 24.67
C LYS A 291 21.71 -20.97 24.24
N ARG A 292 22.32 -19.84 23.92
CA ARG A 292 23.72 -19.76 23.42
C ARG A 292 24.69 -19.12 24.40
N LYS A 293 24.23 -18.76 25.57
CA LYS A 293 25.01 -18.06 26.60
C LYS A 293 26.29 -18.81 26.97
N GLU A 294 26.21 -20.13 27.18
CA GLU A 294 27.40 -20.95 27.52
C GLU A 294 28.39 -20.99 26.37
N THR A 295 27.93 -21.11 25.13
CA THR A 295 28.77 -21.07 23.94
C THR A 295 29.49 -19.72 23.82
N LEU A 296 28.77 -18.61 24.07
CA LEU A 296 29.33 -17.26 24.04
C LEU A 296 30.37 -17.07 25.14
N ILE A 297 30.09 -17.51 26.37
CA ILE A 297 31.01 -17.44 27.50
C ILE A 297 32.29 -18.28 27.21
N SER A 298 32.13 -19.49 26.68
CA SER A 298 33.24 -20.36 26.31
C SER A 298 34.10 -19.73 25.20
N TYR A 299 33.48 -19.14 24.18
CA TYR A 299 34.20 -18.45 23.10
C TYR A 299 34.99 -17.24 23.64
N LEU A 300 34.36 -16.41 24.47
CA LEU A 300 35.01 -15.25 25.08
C LEU A 300 36.17 -15.65 25.99
N GLY A 301 36.05 -16.76 26.71
CA GLY A 301 37.12 -17.30 27.57
C GLY A 301 38.30 -17.86 26.78
N SER A 302 38.04 -18.44 25.59
CA SER A 302 39.08 -19.14 24.80
C SER A 302 39.82 -18.20 23.84
N ASN A 303 39.13 -17.23 23.25
CA ASN A 303 39.64 -16.42 22.13
C ASN A 303 39.95 -14.97 22.50
N ALA A 304 39.31 -14.42 23.52
CA ALA A 304 39.69 -13.13 24.05
C ALA A 304 40.93 -13.33 24.96
N LYS A 305 42.12 -12.90 24.54
CA LYS A 305 43.29 -12.73 25.43
C LYS A 305 42.96 -11.67 26.47
N LEU A 306 42.14 -12.06 27.45
CA LEU A 306 41.73 -11.19 28.53
C LEU A 306 42.78 -11.27 29.63
N PRO A 307 43.34 -10.14 30.12
CA PRO A 307 44.14 -10.14 31.33
C PRO A 307 43.25 -10.57 32.52
N ASP A 308 43.88 -11.27 33.46
CA ASP A 308 43.28 -11.86 34.65
C ASP A 308 42.34 -10.89 35.40
N LEU A 309 41.01 -11.14 35.30
CA LEU A 309 39.93 -10.28 35.83
C LEU A 309 39.43 -10.80 37.18
N SER A 310 40.32 -11.33 38.00
CA SER A 310 39.96 -11.90 39.34
C SER A 310 39.64 -10.88 40.43
N LYS A 311 39.68 -9.58 40.17
CA LYS A 311 39.42 -8.54 41.17
C LYS A 311 38.48 -7.44 40.67
N GLY A 312 37.19 -7.60 40.91
CA GLY A 312 36.30 -6.49 41.27
C GLY A 312 35.67 -5.66 40.13
N ALA A 313 35.86 -5.99 38.84
CA ALA A 313 35.15 -5.34 37.75
C ALA A 313 34.22 -6.34 37.05
N GLU A 314 33.07 -5.90 36.56
CA GLU A 314 32.27 -6.66 35.62
C GLU A 314 33.21 -7.23 34.55
N SER A 315 33.20 -8.55 34.31
CA SER A 315 34.08 -9.16 33.31
C SER A 315 33.82 -8.52 31.97
N ILE A 316 34.86 -8.35 31.12
CA ILE A 316 34.67 -7.83 29.74
C ILE A 316 33.61 -8.66 29.04
N GLY A 317 33.53 -9.98 29.31
CA GLY A 317 32.43 -10.82 28.84
C GLY A 317 31.05 -10.36 29.28
N GLY A 318 30.90 -9.91 30.54
CA GLY A 318 29.67 -9.33 31.03
C GLY A 318 29.31 -8.00 30.33
N LEU A 319 30.31 -7.17 30.09
CA LEU A 319 30.13 -5.91 29.32
C LEU A 319 29.76 -6.17 27.87
N VAL A 320 30.38 -7.15 27.22
CA VAL A 320 30.00 -7.57 25.85
C VAL A 320 28.56 -8.06 25.80
N LEU A 321 28.16 -8.93 26.75
CA LEU A 321 26.79 -9.43 26.84
C LEU A 321 25.79 -8.28 27.07
N LYS A 322 26.11 -7.33 27.94
CA LYS A 322 25.28 -6.16 28.22
C LYS A 322 25.13 -5.25 26.98
N ALA A 323 26.23 -5.03 26.25
CA ALA A 323 26.22 -4.26 25.01
C ALA A 323 25.39 -4.96 23.91
N LEU A 324 25.55 -6.27 23.76
CA LEU A 324 24.77 -7.08 22.82
C LEU A 324 23.27 -7.09 23.18
N ALA A 325 22.94 -7.22 24.46
CA ALA A 325 21.56 -7.19 24.91
C ALA A 325 20.91 -5.82 24.64
N GLU A 326 21.63 -4.72 24.83
CA GLU A 326 21.10 -3.38 24.55
C GLU A 326 20.89 -3.14 23.04
N VAL A 327 21.82 -3.56 22.19
CA VAL A 327 21.65 -3.49 20.72
C VAL A 327 20.50 -4.39 20.29
N ALA A 328 20.35 -5.57 20.89
CA ALA A 328 19.23 -6.48 20.62
C ALA A 328 17.89 -5.85 20.97
N ARG A 329 17.78 -5.24 22.16
CA ARG A 329 16.56 -4.56 22.61
C ARG A 329 16.17 -3.41 21.69
N MET A 330 17.14 -2.62 21.27
CA MET A 330 16.90 -1.53 20.31
C MET A 330 16.52 -2.06 18.93
N SER A 331 17.19 -3.12 18.47
CA SER A 331 16.87 -3.76 17.20
C SER A 331 15.44 -4.30 17.20
N ALA A 332 14.97 -4.84 18.35
CA ALA A 332 13.59 -5.30 18.51
C ALA A 332 12.60 -4.15 18.33
N PHE A 333 12.83 -3.00 18.98
CA PHE A 333 11.97 -1.83 18.86
C PHE A 333 11.93 -1.29 17.41
N GLU A 334 13.09 -1.02 16.83
CA GLU A 334 13.15 -0.44 15.49
C GLU A 334 12.63 -1.42 14.40
N SER A 335 12.80 -2.74 14.61
CA SER A 335 12.21 -3.77 13.77
C SER A 335 10.69 -3.81 13.92
N ALA A 336 10.17 -3.70 15.15
CA ALA A 336 8.73 -3.61 15.43
C ALA A 336 8.11 -2.38 14.73
N VAL A 337 8.77 -1.23 14.82
CA VAL A 337 8.35 -0.01 14.09
C VAL A 337 8.32 -0.21 12.59
N ALA A 338 9.35 -0.85 12.00
CA ALA A 338 9.39 -1.10 10.57
C ALA A 338 8.29 -2.08 10.12
N ILE A 339 8.06 -3.15 10.88
CA ILE A 339 6.99 -4.14 10.61
C ILE A 339 5.62 -3.46 10.71
N THR A 340 5.39 -2.70 11.78
CA THR A 340 4.13 -1.95 11.97
C THR A 340 3.91 -0.95 10.86
N GLY A 341 4.91 -0.13 10.52
CA GLY A 341 4.81 0.84 9.44
C GLY A 341 4.49 0.19 8.09
N ALA A 342 5.08 -0.99 7.81
CA ALA A 342 4.78 -1.77 6.62
C ALA A 342 3.34 -2.31 6.63
N ALA A 343 2.89 -2.89 7.76
CA ALA A 343 1.56 -3.46 7.90
C ALA A 343 0.47 -2.37 7.78
N VAL A 344 0.65 -1.24 8.48
CA VAL A 344 -0.23 -0.07 8.37
C VAL A 344 -0.24 0.47 6.95
N GLY A 345 0.94 0.58 6.33
CA GLY A 345 1.07 1.04 4.95
C GLY A 345 0.31 0.17 3.96
N VAL A 346 0.43 -1.16 4.05
CA VAL A 346 -0.34 -2.11 3.21
C VAL A 346 -1.84 -1.97 3.46
N TRP A 347 -2.24 -1.95 4.73
CA TRP A 347 -3.65 -1.84 5.12
C TRP A 347 -4.30 -0.58 4.55
N GLU A 348 -3.70 0.58 4.82
CA GLU A 348 -4.19 1.87 4.34
C GLU A 348 -4.10 2.01 2.81
N PHE A 349 -3.10 1.35 2.19
CA PHE A 349 -2.97 1.30 0.74
C PHE A 349 -4.16 0.57 0.11
N ILE A 350 -4.55 -0.60 0.65
CA ILE A 350 -5.71 -1.38 0.19
C ILE A 350 -7.02 -0.62 0.49
N GLU A 351 -7.16 -0.03 1.67
CA GLU A 351 -8.30 0.83 2.03
C GLU A 351 -8.49 1.97 1.01
N GLY A 352 -7.37 2.48 0.48
CA GLY A 352 -7.32 3.52 -0.54
C GLY A 352 -7.67 3.07 -1.95
N VAL A 353 -7.97 1.80 -2.19
CA VAL A 353 -8.40 1.33 -3.50
C VAL A 353 -9.82 1.78 -3.78
N VAL A 354 -10.01 2.49 -4.88
CA VAL A 354 -11.33 2.89 -5.40
C VAL A 354 -11.54 2.24 -6.76
N VAL A 355 -12.68 1.60 -6.93
CA VAL A 355 -13.05 0.91 -8.17
C VAL A 355 -14.34 1.52 -8.70
N LEU A 356 -14.34 1.88 -9.99
CA LEU A 356 -15.50 2.37 -10.72
C LEU A 356 -15.82 1.41 -11.86
N ARG A 357 -16.92 0.68 -11.75
CA ARG A 357 -17.38 -0.28 -12.77
C ARG A 357 -18.89 -0.47 -12.75
N GLY A 358 -19.46 -0.85 -13.88
CA GLY A 358 -20.90 -1.13 -13.99
C GLY A 358 -21.78 0.07 -13.67
N VAL A 359 -21.26 1.28 -13.86
CA VAL A 359 -21.93 2.54 -13.53
C VAL A 359 -23.20 2.69 -14.38
N LYS A 360 -24.33 2.94 -13.71
CA LYS A 360 -25.62 3.16 -14.36
C LYS A 360 -26.08 4.60 -14.09
N SER A 361 -26.13 5.42 -15.12
CA SER A 361 -26.57 6.82 -15.02
C SER A 361 -27.94 6.95 -14.36
N SER A 362 -28.86 6.00 -14.56
CA SER A 362 -30.18 6.00 -13.93
C SER A 362 -30.13 5.95 -12.40
N GLU A 363 -29.16 5.23 -11.85
CA GLU A 363 -28.96 5.15 -10.39
C GLU A 363 -28.37 6.45 -9.83
N LEU A 364 -27.44 7.08 -10.55
CA LEU A 364 -26.86 8.38 -10.18
C LEU A 364 -27.91 9.51 -10.17
N LYS A 365 -28.93 9.42 -11.02
CA LYS A 365 -30.03 10.38 -11.14
C LYS A 365 -31.15 10.20 -10.09
N THR A 366 -31.07 9.16 -9.27
CA THR A 366 -32.14 8.85 -8.30
C THR A 366 -31.80 9.42 -6.93
N PRO A 367 -32.71 10.16 -6.25
CA PRO A 367 -32.52 10.60 -4.88
C PRO A 367 -32.28 9.42 -3.94
N GLN A 368 -31.24 9.49 -3.11
CA GLN A 368 -30.74 8.43 -2.25
C GLN A 368 -30.91 8.79 -0.77
N PRO A 369 -31.14 7.84 0.14
CA PRO A 369 -31.18 8.14 1.57
C PRO A 369 -29.91 8.88 2.00
N LEU A 370 -30.07 9.94 2.80
CA LEU A 370 -28.93 10.66 3.37
C LEU A 370 -28.33 9.83 4.51
N THR A 371 -27.41 8.95 4.15
CA THR A 371 -26.63 8.15 5.08
C THR A 371 -25.18 8.62 5.08
N ARG A 372 -24.47 8.40 6.18
CA ARG A 372 -23.04 8.69 6.22
C ARG A 372 -22.30 7.61 5.46
N GLU A 373 -21.80 7.97 4.29
CA GLU A 373 -21.06 7.07 3.41
C GLU A 373 -19.57 7.42 3.43
N GLU A 374 -18.74 6.54 3.97
CA GLU A 374 -17.28 6.75 4.04
C GLU A 374 -16.54 6.20 2.82
N ALA A 375 -17.17 5.36 2.02
CA ALA A 375 -16.60 4.75 0.82
C ALA A 375 -17.55 4.85 -0.37
N LEU A 376 -17.00 5.18 -1.54
CA LEU A 376 -17.73 5.19 -2.79
C LEU A 376 -17.94 3.75 -3.27
N LYS A 377 -19.18 3.38 -3.62
CA LYS A 377 -19.51 2.09 -4.23
C LYS A 377 -19.02 2.04 -5.67
N SER A 378 -18.63 0.86 -6.12
CA SER A 378 -18.05 0.68 -7.46
C SER A 378 -19.00 1.05 -8.60
N ASP A 379 -20.30 0.87 -8.43
CA ASP A 379 -21.34 1.25 -9.40
C ASP A 379 -21.77 2.72 -9.29
N GLY A 380 -21.23 3.48 -8.34
CA GLY A 380 -21.59 4.86 -8.08
C GLY A 380 -22.94 5.06 -7.40
N SER A 381 -23.67 3.98 -7.04
CA SER A 381 -25.04 4.04 -6.54
C SER A 381 -25.23 4.88 -5.27
N ASN A 382 -24.14 5.24 -4.56
CA ASN A 382 -24.15 6.10 -3.39
C ASN A 382 -23.44 7.45 -3.61
N LEU A 383 -23.31 7.91 -4.86
CA LEU A 383 -22.54 9.13 -5.18
C LEU A 383 -23.03 10.35 -4.38
N ALA A 384 -24.33 10.61 -4.35
CA ALA A 384 -24.88 11.78 -3.69
C ALA A 384 -24.63 11.79 -2.15
N PRO A 385 -24.99 10.75 -1.38
CA PRO A 385 -24.70 10.71 0.06
C PRO A 385 -23.20 10.62 0.35
N TYR A 386 -22.40 9.95 -0.51
CA TYR A 386 -20.95 9.91 -0.37
C TYR A 386 -20.34 11.31 -0.52
N LEU A 387 -20.65 12.00 -1.62
CA LEU A 387 -20.14 13.35 -1.87
C LEU A 387 -20.58 14.32 -0.76
N TYR A 388 -21.84 14.22 -0.32
CA TYR A 388 -22.34 15.00 0.81
C TYR A 388 -21.53 14.77 2.08
N THR A 389 -21.17 13.51 2.37
CA THR A 389 -20.40 13.14 3.57
C THR A 389 -18.97 13.70 3.52
N ILE A 390 -18.25 13.52 2.39
CA ILE A 390 -16.84 13.91 2.31
C ILE A 390 -16.63 15.41 2.16
N THR A 391 -17.65 16.15 1.67
CA THR A 391 -17.58 17.60 1.46
C THR A 391 -18.41 18.39 2.48
N GLU A 392 -19.04 17.72 3.45
CA GLU A 392 -19.96 18.32 4.41
C GLU A 392 -21.06 19.16 3.73
N GLY A 393 -21.52 18.70 2.57
CA GLY A 393 -22.54 19.38 1.77
C GLY A 393 -22.04 20.56 0.93
N ARG A 394 -20.71 20.81 0.89
CA ARG A 394 -20.11 21.92 0.12
C ARG A 394 -19.13 21.36 -0.92
N VAL A 395 -19.57 21.32 -2.17
CA VAL A 395 -18.71 20.82 -3.25
C VAL A 395 -17.53 21.77 -3.47
N PRO A 396 -16.28 21.27 -3.57
CA PRO A 396 -15.12 22.07 -3.90
C PRO A 396 -15.24 22.71 -5.30
N ARG A 397 -14.72 23.92 -5.44
CA ARG A 397 -14.73 24.67 -6.70
C ARG A 397 -14.01 23.93 -7.84
N GLU A 398 -13.00 23.16 -7.51
CA GLU A 398 -12.21 22.35 -8.45
C GLU A 398 -13.11 21.33 -9.18
N VAL A 399 -14.06 20.72 -8.48
CA VAL A 399 -15.02 19.76 -9.06
C VAL A 399 -16.01 20.47 -10.00
N GLU A 400 -16.48 21.67 -9.64
CA GLU A 400 -17.31 22.49 -10.50
C GLU A 400 -16.56 22.89 -11.77
N GLY A 401 -15.30 23.33 -11.65
CA GLY A 401 -14.44 23.66 -12.79
C GLY A 401 -14.15 22.46 -13.71
N ALA A 402 -14.02 21.26 -13.17
CA ALA A 402 -13.90 20.05 -13.96
C ALA A 402 -15.15 19.80 -14.81
N LEU A 403 -16.34 20.04 -14.26
CA LEU A 403 -17.60 19.91 -15.01
C LEU A 403 -17.80 21.03 -16.03
N GLU A 404 -17.32 22.25 -15.77
CA GLU A 404 -17.30 23.35 -16.75
C GLU A 404 -16.54 22.93 -18.01
N TYR A 405 -15.40 22.23 -17.82
CA TYR A 405 -14.61 21.72 -18.92
C TYR A 405 -15.30 20.58 -19.69
N VAL A 406 -15.95 19.67 -18.95
CA VAL A 406 -16.63 18.50 -19.55
C VAL A 406 -17.91 18.88 -20.28
N LEU A 407 -18.60 19.94 -19.83
CA LEU A 407 -19.83 20.45 -20.42
C LEU A 407 -19.60 21.53 -21.49
N GLU A 408 -18.51 21.47 -22.19
CA GLU A 408 -18.09 22.39 -23.26
C GLU A 408 -19.08 23.50 -23.67
N GLY A 409 -18.62 24.76 -23.64
CA GLY A 409 -19.42 25.91 -24.08
C GLY A 409 -20.31 26.53 -22.99
N CYS A 410 -20.22 26.08 -21.73
CA CYS A 410 -20.83 26.79 -20.59
C CYS A 410 -19.83 27.75 -19.94
N GLU A 411 -20.36 28.82 -19.32
CA GLU A 411 -19.52 29.80 -18.59
C GLU A 411 -19.41 29.49 -17.09
N GLU A 412 -20.43 28.86 -16.51
CA GLU A 412 -20.47 28.55 -15.09
C GLU A 412 -21.22 27.24 -14.82
N VAL A 413 -20.64 26.36 -14.01
CA VAL A 413 -21.33 25.21 -13.42
C VAL A 413 -21.34 25.33 -11.91
N LYS A 414 -22.51 25.12 -11.31
CA LYS A 414 -22.69 25.00 -9.86
C LYS A 414 -23.26 23.66 -9.50
N LEU A 415 -22.70 23.07 -8.49
CA LEU A 415 -23.16 21.81 -7.92
C LEU A 415 -23.88 22.06 -6.58
N GLY A 416 -25.00 21.40 -6.41
CA GLY A 416 -25.73 21.37 -5.15
C GLY A 416 -26.11 19.94 -4.77
N MET A 417 -26.30 19.74 -3.49
CA MET A 417 -26.78 18.47 -2.94
C MET A 417 -28.00 18.72 -2.06
N PRO A 418 -29.14 19.09 -2.67
CA PRO A 418 -30.36 19.36 -1.90
C PRO A 418 -30.87 18.05 -1.25
N VAL A 419 -31.39 18.22 -0.04
CA VAL A 419 -32.06 17.15 0.71
C VAL A 419 -33.57 17.36 0.59
N THR A 420 -34.27 16.28 0.25
CA THR A 420 -35.73 16.26 0.14
C THR A 420 -36.37 16.14 1.52
N ASP A 421 -37.67 16.45 1.63
CA ASP A 421 -38.43 16.39 2.89
C ASP A 421 -38.47 14.98 3.51
N ASP A 422 -38.33 13.94 2.69
CA ASP A 422 -38.24 12.53 3.13
C ASP A 422 -36.80 12.07 3.45
N GLY A 423 -35.85 13.02 3.57
CA GLY A 423 -34.49 12.75 4.01
C GLY A 423 -33.60 12.09 2.95
N ARG A 424 -33.87 12.33 1.67
CA ARG A 424 -33.03 11.86 0.56
C ARG A 424 -32.18 13.01 0.00
N VAL A 425 -30.99 12.69 -0.46
CA VAL A 425 -30.08 13.63 -1.14
C VAL A 425 -29.93 13.26 -2.61
N TYR A 426 -29.79 14.26 -3.47
CA TYR A 426 -29.53 14.07 -4.89
C TYR A 426 -28.56 15.13 -5.42
N ILE A 427 -27.90 14.84 -6.54
CA ILE A 427 -27.04 15.82 -7.23
C ILE A 427 -27.92 16.79 -8.02
N SER A 428 -27.68 18.08 -7.85
CA SER A 428 -28.27 19.15 -8.64
C SER A 428 -27.18 19.89 -9.38
N ILE A 429 -27.26 19.92 -10.71
CA ILE A 429 -26.31 20.62 -11.58
C ILE A 429 -27.02 21.87 -12.11
N GLN A 430 -26.40 23.03 -11.99
CA GLN A 430 -26.85 24.29 -12.60
C GLN A 430 -25.78 24.71 -13.62
N VAL A 431 -26.19 24.94 -14.86
CA VAL A 431 -25.34 25.38 -15.95
C VAL A 431 -25.85 26.73 -16.45
N ASP A 432 -25.00 27.77 -16.41
CA ASP A 432 -25.31 29.15 -16.82
C ASP A 432 -26.62 29.67 -16.23
N GLY A 433 -26.85 29.39 -14.95
CA GLY A 433 -28.05 29.79 -14.22
C GLY A 433 -29.25 28.83 -14.40
N VAL A 434 -29.20 27.88 -15.33
CA VAL A 434 -30.28 26.90 -15.57
C VAL A 434 -30.09 25.65 -14.73
N LYS A 435 -31.03 25.36 -13.85
CA LYS A 435 -31.01 24.17 -13.02
C LYS A 435 -31.43 22.92 -13.80
N LEU A 436 -30.52 21.94 -13.91
CA LEU A 436 -30.79 20.63 -14.48
C LEU A 436 -31.26 19.68 -13.38
N LEU A 437 -32.52 19.27 -13.46
CA LEU A 437 -33.04 18.24 -12.56
C LEU A 437 -32.42 16.86 -12.90
N PRO A 438 -32.34 15.93 -11.95
CA PRO A 438 -31.66 14.64 -12.13
C PRO A 438 -31.99 13.92 -13.45
N PRO A 439 -33.26 13.80 -13.91
CA PRO A 439 -33.54 13.12 -15.16
C PRO A 439 -32.95 13.80 -16.42
N SER A 440 -32.71 15.11 -16.37
CA SER A 440 -32.21 15.91 -17.48
C SER A 440 -30.69 16.11 -17.46
N GLN A 441 -30.01 15.59 -16.47
CA GLN A 441 -28.55 15.72 -16.35
C GLN A 441 -27.82 14.86 -17.42
N PRO A 442 -26.79 15.41 -18.06
CA PRO A 442 -25.98 14.66 -19.01
C PRO A 442 -25.23 13.50 -18.33
N ASP A 443 -25.25 12.32 -18.92
CA ASP A 443 -24.57 11.13 -18.37
C ASP A 443 -23.07 11.33 -18.30
N GLY A 444 -22.47 12.06 -19.24
CA GLY A 444 -21.05 12.40 -19.23
C GLY A 444 -20.64 13.27 -18.04
N ALA A 445 -21.49 14.27 -17.67
CA ALA A 445 -21.24 15.09 -16.49
C ALA A 445 -21.32 14.28 -15.20
N LEU A 446 -22.27 13.34 -15.09
CA LEU A 446 -22.38 12.46 -13.92
C LEU A 446 -21.20 11.48 -13.84
N LYS A 447 -20.72 10.96 -14.97
CA LYS A 447 -19.52 10.10 -15.02
C LYS A 447 -18.29 10.88 -14.60
N ALA A 448 -18.12 12.12 -15.09
CA ALA A 448 -17.04 13.00 -14.67
C ALA A 448 -17.09 13.30 -13.17
N LEU A 449 -18.27 13.69 -12.67
CA LEU A 449 -18.47 13.92 -11.24
C LEU A 449 -18.14 12.69 -10.38
N LEU A 450 -18.46 11.49 -10.87
CA LEU A 450 -18.12 10.24 -10.18
C LEU A 450 -16.61 10.03 -10.10
N VAL A 451 -15.88 10.33 -11.18
CA VAL A 451 -14.40 10.25 -11.19
C VAL A 451 -13.82 11.30 -10.24
N GLU A 452 -14.29 12.54 -10.29
CA GLU A 452 -13.85 13.62 -9.39
C GLU A 452 -14.13 13.28 -7.92
N ALA A 453 -15.33 12.78 -7.61
CA ALA A 453 -15.68 12.34 -6.26
C ALA A 453 -14.75 11.21 -5.76
N ALA A 454 -14.35 10.29 -6.66
CA ALA A 454 -13.38 9.25 -6.34
C ALA A 454 -11.99 9.86 -6.06
N LEU A 455 -11.54 10.85 -6.83
CA LEU A 455 -10.25 11.53 -6.65
C LEU A 455 -10.19 12.37 -5.37
N LEU A 456 -11.30 12.99 -4.95
CA LEU A 456 -11.40 13.71 -3.67
C LEU A 456 -11.06 12.82 -2.45
N SER A 457 -11.29 11.51 -2.52
CA SER A 457 -10.91 10.58 -1.45
C SER A 457 -9.40 10.35 -1.33
N LYS A 458 -8.59 10.93 -2.22
CA LYS A 458 -7.15 10.72 -2.32
C LYS A 458 -6.80 9.22 -2.40
N PRO A 459 -7.30 8.50 -3.42
CA PRO A 459 -7.08 7.06 -3.53
C PRO A 459 -5.59 6.70 -3.65
N SER A 460 -5.20 5.53 -3.16
CA SER A 460 -3.90 4.90 -3.46
C SER A 460 -3.92 4.30 -4.87
N VAL A 461 -5.04 3.64 -5.21
CA VAL A 461 -5.31 3.09 -6.54
C VAL A 461 -6.71 3.49 -6.96
N ILE A 462 -6.86 3.96 -8.19
CA ILE A 462 -8.16 4.12 -8.85
C ILE A 462 -8.24 3.17 -10.05
N ALA A 463 -9.23 2.29 -10.05
CA ALA A 463 -9.49 1.38 -11.15
C ALA A 463 -10.82 1.77 -11.83
N ILE A 464 -10.77 2.06 -13.13
CA ILE A 464 -11.94 2.50 -13.90
C ILE A 464 -12.17 1.54 -15.05
N ASP A 465 -13.29 0.83 -15.04
CA ASP A 465 -13.69 -0.04 -16.13
C ASP A 465 -14.48 0.76 -17.17
N GLU A 466 -14.17 0.50 -18.47
CA GLU A 466 -14.81 1.16 -19.59
C GLU A 466 -14.81 2.69 -19.43
N PHE A 467 -13.61 3.25 -19.33
CA PHE A 467 -13.38 4.66 -19.00
C PHE A 467 -14.11 5.62 -19.96
N GLU A 468 -14.14 5.30 -21.25
CA GLU A 468 -14.74 6.10 -22.31
C GLU A 468 -16.26 6.21 -22.26
N ASN A 469 -16.94 5.31 -21.53
CA ASN A 469 -18.39 5.25 -21.55
C ASN A 469 -19.01 6.59 -21.10
N SER A 470 -19.93 7.09 -21.95
CA SER A 470 -20.65 8.36 -21.78
C SER A 470 -19.79 9.62 -21.84
N LEU A 471 -18.48 9.54 -22.15
CA LEU A 471 -17.58 10.68 -22.21
C LEU A 471 -17.28 11.12 -23.64
N HIS A 472 -17.41 12.42 -23.90
CA HIS A 472 -16.90 13.03 -25.13
C HIS A 472 -15.35 12.89 -25.20
N PRO A 473 -14.73 12.82 -26.40
CA PRO A 473 -13.28 12.69 -26.56
C PRO A 473 -12.44 13.68 -25.73
N LEU A 474 -12.80 14.95 -25.70
CA LEU A 474 -12.10 15.96 -24.90
C LEU A 474 -12.23 15.72 -23.40
N ALA A 475 -13.41 15.30 -22.93
CA ALA A 475 -13.62 14.92 -21.54
C ALA A 475 -12.79 13.69 -21.14
N GLN A 476 -12.58 12.73 -22.05
CA GLN A 476 -11.68 11.58 -21.81
C GLN A 476 -10.25 12.03 -21.57
N GLN A 477 -9.72 12.95 -22.39
CA GLN A 477 -8.37 13.49 -22.24
C GLN A 477 -8.22 14.27 -20.93
N PHE A 478 -9.18 15.15 -20.66
CA PHE A 478 -9.20 15.94 -19.43
C PHE A 478 -9.19 15.07 -18.17
N LEU A 479 -10.16 14.16 -18.04
CA LEU A 479 -10.25 13.28 -16.87
C LEU A 479 -9.03 12.35 -16.74
N LEU A 480 -8.40 11.95 -17.84
CA LEU A 480 -7.16 11.19 -17.81
C LEU A 480 -6.01 12.02 -17.24
N ASP A 481 -5.95 13.32 -17.53
CA ASP A 481 -4.96 14.22 -16.94
C ASP A 481 -5.28 14.52 -15.46
N GLU A 482 -6.57 14.65 -15.05
CA GLU A 482 -6.96 14.73 -13.63
C GLU A 482 -6.52 13.48 -12.85
N VAL A 483 -6.76 12.30 -13.40
CA VAL A 483 -6.30 11.03 -12.79
C VAL A 483 -4.78 11.00 -12.67
N ARG A 484 -4.02 11.45 -13.68
CA ARG A 484 -2.55 11.55 -13.61
C ARG A 484 -2.10 12.52 -12.51
N SER A 485 -2.75 13.67 -12.45
CA SER A 485 -2.41 14.74 -11.50
C SER A 485 -2.71 14.35 -10.05
N SER A 486 -3.67 13.46 -9.84
CA SER A 486 -4.07 12.98 -8.51
C SER A 486 -2.93 12.29 -7.75
N GLY A 487 -1.93 11.76 -8.46
CA GLY A 487 -0.83 10.98 -7.90
C GLY A 487 -1.23 9.57 -7.44
N ALA A 488 -2.46 9.11 -7.67
CA ALA A 488 -2.89 7.73 -7.46
C ALA A 488 -2.29 6.79 -8.52
N TYR A 489 -2.20 5.50 -8.20
CA TYR A 489 -2.03 4.50 -9.24
C TYR A 489 -3.36 4.30 -9.96
N ALA A 490 -3.35 4.38 -11.28
CA ALA A 490 -4.55 4.23 -12.09
C ALA A 490 -4.50 2.96 -12.95
N VAL A 491 -5.57 2.18 -12.91
CA VAL A 491 -5.81 1.05 -13.82
C VAL A 491 -7.07 1.37 -14.62
N ILE A 492 -6.89 1.73 -15.89
CA ILE A 492 -7.97 2.22 -16.75
C ILE A 492 -8.17 1.24 -17.89
N THR A 493 -9.34 0.58 -17.94
CA THR A 493 -9.67 -0.25 -19.09
C THR A 493 -10.37 0.59 -20.15
N THR A 494 -10.02 0.38 -21.42
CA THR A 494 -10.58 1.16 -22.51
C THR A 494 -10.60 0.42 -23.85
N HIS A 495 -11.53 0.82 -24.71
CA HIS A 495 -11.56 0.55 -26.14
C HIS A 495 -11.42 1.85 -26.98
N SER A 496 -11.25 2.99 -26.32
CA SER A 496 -11.21 4.29 -26.98
C SER A 496 -9.90 4.55 -27.70
N PRO A 497 -9.91 4.80 -29.03
CA PRO A 497 -8.74 5.29 -29.74
C PRO A 497 -8.19 6.58 -29.13
N VAL A 498 -9.06 7.47 -28.65
CA VAL A 498 -8.68 8.75 -28.04
C VAL A 498 -7.77 8.53 -26.83
N VAL A 499 -8.13 7.63 -25.93
CA VAL A 499 -7.32 7.31 -24.74
C VAL A 499 -5.99 6.68 -25.16
N LEU A 500 -5.99 5.77 -26.14
CA LEU A 500 -4.80 5.08 -26.63
C LEU A 500 -3.81 6.02 -27.31
N ASP A 501 -4.30 7.02 -28.04
CA ASP A 501 -3.45 8.01 -28.72
C ASP A 501 -3.03 9.16 -27.77
N TYR A 502 -3.69 9.29 -26.61
CA TYR A 502 -3.36 10.28 -25.58
C TYR A 502 -2.40 9.78 -24.48
N LEU A 503 -1.79 8.61 -24.68
CA LEU A 503 -0.76 8.11 -23.78
C LEU A 503 0.43 9.06 -23.74
N LYS A 504 0.90 9.40 -22.53
CA LYS A 504 2.13 10.22 -22.37
C LYS A 504 3.38 9.38 -22.59
N ARG A 505 3.31 8.11 -22.26
CA ARG A 505 4.39 7.12 -22.37
C ARG A 505 3.81 5.78 -22.84
N LEU A 506 4.52 5.07 -23.69
CA LEU A 506 4.06 3.77 -24.19
C LEU A 506 4.16 2.63 -23.16
N ASP A 507 4.91 2.82 -22.09
CA ASP A 507 4.93 1.90 -20.95
C ASP A 507 3.70 2.03 -20.03
N GLU A 508 2.84 3.05 -20.24
CA GLU A 508 1.49 3.10 -19.67
C GLU A 508 0.58 2.00 -20.27
N LEU A 509 0.85 1.55 -21.49
CA LEU A 509 -0.01 0.59 -22.19
C LEU A 509 0.24 -0.84 -21.77
N VAL A 510 -0.85 -1.54 -21.46
CA VAL A 510 -0.90 -2.99 -21.28
C VAL A 510 -1.96 -3.55 -22.21
N LEU A 511 -1.58 -4.49 -23.05
CA LEU A 511 -2.51 -5.22 -23.89
C LEU A 511 -2.86 -6.55 -23.24
N LEU A 512 -4.14 -6.80 -22.98
CA LEU A 512 -4.61 -8.10 -22.53
C LEU A 512 -5.01 -8.98 -23.70
N LYS A 513 -4.51 -10.21 -23.69
CA LYS A 513 -4.79 -11.24 -24.68
C LYS A 513 -5.35 -12.47 -23.99
N TRP A 514 -6.40 -13.05 -24.57
CA TRP A 514 -6.86 -14.38 -24.21
C TRP A 514 -6.02 -15.44 -24.92
N GLU A 515 -5.39 -16.32 -24.18
CA GLU A 515 -4.56 -17.39 -24.72
C GLU A 515 -4.72 -18.67 -23.91
N ARG A 516 -5.10 -19.76 -24.57
CA ARG A 516 -5.22 -21.11 -23.97
C ARG A 516 -6.07 -21.17 -22.68
N GLY A 517 -7.12 -20.37 -22.61
CA GLY A 517 -8.03 -20.37 -21.47
C GLY A 517 -7.65 -19.40 -20.34
N GLU A 518 -6.60 -18.62 -20.49
CA GLU A 518 -6.15 -17.64 -19.51
C GLU A 518 -5.86 -16.26 -20.11
N THR A 519 -5.93 -15.23 -19.29
CA THR A 519 -5.55 -13.87 -19.65
C THR A 519 -4.05 -13.69 -19.48
N ARG A 520 -3.40 -13.12 -20.50
CA ARG A 520 -2.00 -12.68 -20.44
C ARG A 520 -1.90 -11.19 -20.66
N ALA A 521 -1.00 -10.56 -19.90
CA ALA A 521 -0.64 -9.16 -20.08
C ALA A 521 0.59 -9.07 -20.99
N LEU A 522 0.51 -8.23 -22.00
CA LEU A 522 1.60 -7.93 -22.91
C LEU A 522 1.97 -6.46 -22.76
N ARG A 523 3.24 -6.17 -22.76
CA ARG A 523 3.77 -4.81 -22.66
C ARG A 523 4.97 -4.63 -23.60
N ALA A 524 5.25 -3.40 -24.01
CA ALA A 524 6.46 -3.12 -24.78
C ALA A 524 7.71 -3.39 -23.92
N LYS A 525 8.66 -4.18 -24.42
CA LYS A 525 9.98 -4.33 -23.77
C LYS A 525 10.76 -3.02 -23.77
N SER A 526 10.72 -2.31 -24.88
CA SER A 526 11.35 -1.01 -25.06
C SER A 526 10.29 -0.02 -25.58
N PRO A 527 9.78 0.87 -24.71
CA PRO A 527 8.85 1.93 -25.14
C PRO A 527 9.42 2.82 -26.24
N GLU A 528 10.73 3.09 -26.20
CA GLU A 528 11.42 3.93 -27.17
C GLU A 528 11.48 3.28 -28.55
N GLU A 529 11.79 1.98 -28.60
CA GLU A 529 11.79 1.23 -29.87
C GLU A 529 10.38 1.11 -30.45
N LEU A 530 9.37 0.89 -29.61
CA LEU A 530 7.97 0.86 -30.05
C LEU A 530 7.56 2.23 -30.61
N LYS A 531 7.95 3.32 -29.98
CA LYS A 531 7.67 4.69 -30.44
C LYS A 531 8.34 4.97 -31.81
N SER A 532 9.60 4.58 -31.97
CA SER A 532 10.32 4.72 -33.23
C SER A 532 9.67 3.92 -34.36
N TRP A 533 9.29 2.68 -34.06
CA TRP A 533 8.62 1.80 -35.01
C TRP A 533 7.23 2.34 -35.44
N LEU A 534 6.44 2.90 -34.52
CA LEU A 534 5.16 3.57 -34.87
C LEU A 534 5.39 4.77 -35.78
N ALA A 535 6.42 5.59 -35.48
CA ALA A 535 6.77 6.75 -36.29
C ALA A 535 7.24 6.38 -37.71
N GLU A 536 8.03 5.30 -37.83
CA GLU A 536 8.47 4.78 -39.14
C GLU A 536 7.29 4.32 -40.03
N LEU A 537 6.26 3.74 -39.42
CA LEU A 537 5.05 3.32 -40.12
C LEU A 537 4.04 4.46 -40.36
N GLY A 538 4.21 5.61 -39.69
CA GLY A 538 3.26 6.70 -39.70
C GLY A 538 1.91 6.35 -39.04
N LEU A 539 1.92 5.42 -38.07
CA LEU A 539 0.73 4.94 -37.39
C LEU A 539 0.62 5.53 -35.99
N THR A 540 -0.60 5.81 -35.55
CA THR A 540 -0.91 6.09 -34.15
C THR A 540 -0.91 4.80 -33.32
N THR A 541 -0.94 4.93 -31.99
CA THR A 541 -1.04 3.76 -31.08
C THR A 541 -2.31 2.97 -31.33
N SER A 542 -3.43 3.67 -31.51
CA SER A 542 -4.73 3.06 -31.75
C SER A 542 -4.79 2.34 -33.11
N GLU A 543 -4.27 2.95 -34.17
CA GLU A 543 -4.23 2.35 -35.50
C GLU A 543 -3.37 1.07 -35.54
N ALA A 544 -2.21 1.10 -34.91
CA ALA A 544 -1.33 -0.07 -34.83
C ALA A 544 -1.97 -1.21 -33.99
N LEU A 545 -2.75 -0.87 -32.96
CA LEU A 545 -3.49 -1.84 -32.17
C LEU A 545 -4.64 -2.45 -32.97
N LEU A 546 -5.46 -1.63 -33.62
CA LEU A 546 -6.63 -2.06 -34.38
C LEU A 546 -6.25 -2.89 -35.61
N SER A 547 -5.11 -2.60 -36.25
CA SER A 547 -4.57 -3.39 -37.38
C SER A 547 -3.96 -4.74 -36.95
N GLY A 548 -3.80 -4.96 -35.60
CA GLY A 548 -3.15 -6.15 -35.05
C GLY A 548 -1.62 -6.17 -35.18
N LEU A 549 -1.00 -5.16 -35.80
CA LEU A 549 0.45 -5.07 -35.99
C LEU A 549 1.21 -4.98 -34.68
N MET A 550 0.60 -4.34 -33.67
CA MET A 550 1.22 -4.13 -32.35
C MET A 550 1.45 -5.42 -31.58
N LEU A 551 0.64 -6.47 -31.79
CA LEU A 551 0.73 -7.75 -31.09
C LEU A 551 2.10 -8.43 -31.23
N GLY A 552 2.77 -8.25 -32.37
CA GLY A 552 4.11 -8.81 -32.60
C GLY A 552 5.26 -8.01 -31.97
N LYS A 553 4.97 -6.86 -31.36
CA LYS A 553 5.95 -5.95 -30.72
C LYS A 553 5.81 -5.91 -29.21
N LEU A 554 4.78 -6.57 -28.68
CA LEU A 554 4.50 -6.66 -27.23
C LEU A 554 4.75 -8.09 -26.76
N GLU A 555 5.24 -8.23 -25.54
CA GLU A 555 5.47 -9.51 -24.86
C GLU A 555 4.85 -9.56 -23.47
#